data_7c8b68a523e4617b6c844aa528fb3af4
#
_entry.id   7c8b68a523e4617b6c844aa528fb3af4
#
_cell.length_a   1.000
_cell.length_b   1.000
_cell.length_c   1.000
_cell.angle_alpha   90.00
_cell.angle_beta   90.00
_cell.angle_gamma   90.00
#
_symmetry.space_group_name_H-M   'P 1'
#
loop_
_entity.id
_entity.type
_entity.pdbx_description
1 polymer ?
#
loop_
_entity_poly.entity_id
_entity_poly.type
_entity_poly.pdbx_seq_one_letter_code
_entity_poly.pdbx_strand_id
1 'polypeptide(L)'
;MINKTSESESISIKSRAKTIVALVSCVSIYGITISLFTPLLSIILESRGINTTIIGGLAMMAPIGIMIGSFAIPNLLKIFNAKKLLIFGVTSEVILIFSLMSTQSIYIWFLVRLLGGIVGSILFVVSETWIIDITPRLHHGKVMGFYNTILALSLSLGPLILSITGTEDLFPFLLGIVLMILAGLPLILTKNYVLTYGDNSSFGVISFVFIAPLLAIACFVVAFKELASTSLLPIYG
;
A
#
# COMPACT_ATOMS: atom_id res chain seq x y z
N MET A 1 -27.42 25.69 -2.63
CA MET A 1 -26.14 25.15 -3.15
C MET A 1 -24.90 25.93 -2.65
N ILE A 2 -25.00 26.71 -1.58
CA ILE A 2 -23.96 27.69 -1.16
C ILE A 2 -23.26 27.32 0.17
N ASN A 3 -23.54 26.15 0.79
CA ASN A 3 -23.04 25.88 2.16
C ASN A 3 -22.01 24.73 2.29
N LYS A 4 -21.57 24.12 1.19
CA LYS A 4 -20.59 23.02 1.23
C LYS A 4 -19.12 23.46 1.03
N THR A 5 -18.89 24.67 0.53
CA THR A 5 -17.55 25.21 0.29
C THR A 5 -16.89 25.80 1.54
N SER A 6 -17.67 26.16 2.57
CA SER A 6 -17.15 26.80 3.78
C SER A 6 -16.58 25.82 4.81
N GLU A 7 -17.00 24.57 4.82
CA GLU A 7 -16.47 23.57 5.78
C GLU A 7 -15.09 23.02 5.38
N SER A 8 -14.79 22.93 4.09
CA SER A 8 -13.47 22.49 3.62
C SER A 8 -12.37 23.55 3.80
N GLU A 9 -12.73 24.82 3.83
CA GLU A 9 -11.78 25.93 4.06
C GLU A 9 -11.34 26.08 5.52
N SER A 10 -12.07 25.52 6.48
CA SER A 10 -11.83 25.76 7.90
C SER A 10 -10.76 24.84 8.55
N ILE A 11 -10.18 23.88 7.81
CA ILE A 11 -9.08 23.10 8.35
C ILE A 11 -7.83 23.97 8.39
N SER A 12 -7.40 24.36 9.60
CA SER A 12 -6.14 25.11 9.80
C SER A 12 -4.99 24.46 9.03
N ILE A 13 -4.13 25.27 8.38
CA ILE A 13 -2.94 24.82 7.63
C ILE A 13 -2.11 23.84 8.45
N LYS A 14 -1.98 24.09 9.76
CA LYS A 14 -1.27 23.17 10.71
C LYS A 14 -1.97 21.81 10.82
N SER A 15 -3.30 21.76 10.77
CA SER A 15 -4.07 20.51 10.84
C SER A 15 -3.92 19.71 9.55
N ARG A 16 -3.92 20.36 8.40
CA ARG A 16 -3.69 19.72 7.09
C ARG A 16 -2.29 19.11 7.02
N ALA A 17 -1.26 19.86 7.39
CA ALA A 17 0.11 19.38 7.41
C ALA A 17 0.29 18.15 8.32
N LYS A 18 -0.30 18.16 9.52
CA LYS A 18 -0.27 17.00 10.43
C LYS A 18 -0.94 15.77 9.82
N THR A 19 -2.08 15.94 9.16
CA THR A 19 -2.77 14.82 8.50
C THR A 19 -1.95 14.27 7.35
N ILE A 20 -1.37 15.13 6.49
CA ILE A 20 -0.50 14.69 5.39
C ILE A 20 0.70 13.90 5.93
N VAL A 21 1.37 14.41 6.95
CA VAL A 21 2.51 13.71 7.58
C VAL A 21 2.08 12.35 8.14
N ALA A 22 0.92 12.26 8.80
CA ALA A 22 0.42 10.99 9.34
C ALA A 22 0.11 9.97 8.21
N LEU A 23 -0.50 10.42 7.11
CA LEU A 23 -0.80 9.56 5.97
C LEU A 23 0.47 9.11 5.24
N VAL A 24 1.39 10.03 4.98
CA VAL A 24 2.69 9.73 4.36
C VAL A 24 3.48 8.76 5.24
N SER A 25 3.54 8.97 6.55
CA SER A 25 4.23 8.06 7.48
C SER A 25 3.60 6.67 7.46
N CYS A 26 2.27 6.57 7.49
CA CYS A 26 1.56 5.29 7.44
C CYS A 26 1.91 4.50 6.18
N VAL A 27 1.77 5.13 5.01
CA VAL A 27 2.03 4.47 3.72
C VAL A 27 3.51 4.16 3.54
N SER A 28 4.41 5.02 4.03
CA SER A 28 5.85 4.78 3.97
C SER A 28 6.26 3.56 4.80
N ILE A 29 5.76 3.44 6.02
CA ILE A 29 6.03 2.28 6.86
C ILE A 29 5.43 1.00 6.24
N TYR A 30 4.22 1.10 5.67
CA TYR A 30 3.64 0.00 4.91
C TYR A 30 4.51 -0.36 3.70
N GLY A 31 5.03 0.63 2.97
CA GLY A 31 5.98 0.44 1.86
C GLY A 31 7.24 -0.32 2.27
N ILE A 32 7.84 0.03 3.42
CA ILE A 32 8.96 -0.73 3.99
C ILE A 32 8.55 -2.18 4.26
N THR A 33 7.37 -2.38 4.85
CA THR A 33 6.88 -3.70 5.22
C THR A 33 6.66 -4.58 3.98
N ILE A 34 5.95 -4.10 2.97
CA ILE A 34 5.70 -4.90 1.75
C ILE A 34 6.99 -5.21 0.98
N SER A 35 7.92 -4.25 0.92
CA SER A 35 9.22 -4.45 0.25
C SER A 35 10.17 -5.36 1.02
N LEU A 36 10.02 -5.48 2.33
CA LEU A 36 10.74 -6.45 3.16
C LEU A 36 10.19 -7.87 2.96
N PHE A 37 8.85 -8.03 2.96
CA PHE A 37 8.24 -9.37 2.87
C PHE A 37 8.34 -10.00 1.47
N THR A 38 8.41 -9.21 0.40
CA THR A 38 8.50 -9.76 -0.96
C THR A 38 9.76 -10.61 -1.17
N PRO A 39 10.98 -10.10 -0.94
CA PRO A 39 12.20 -10.92 -1.04
C PRO A 39 12.31 -11.95 0.10
N LEU A 40 11.88 -11.63 1.33
CA LEU A 40 11.91 -12.56 2.46
C LEU A 40 11.21 -13.89 2.13
N LEU A 41 9.97 -13.81 1.65
CA LEU A 41 9.19 -15.00 1.32
C LEU A 41 9.78 -15.77 0.14
N SER A 42 10.35 -15.07 -0.85
CA SER A 42 11.03 -15.70 -1.99
C SER A 42 12.24 -16.51 -1.53
N ILE A 43 13.11 -15.94 -0.69
CA ILE A 43 14.30 -16.60 -0.17
C ILE A 43 13.93 -17.80 0.73
N ILE A 44 12.92 -17.65 1.60
CA ILE A 44 12.46 -18.78 2.45
C ILE A 44 11.91 -19.92 1.59
N LEU A 45 11.19 -19.66 0.52
CA LEU A 45 10.67 -20.71 -0.36
C LEU A 45 11.79 -21.36 -1.17
N GLU A 46 12.75 -20.59 -1.62
CA GLU A 46 13.92 -21.09 -2.33
C GLU A 46 14.76 -22.03 -1.43
N SER A 47 15.02 -21.64 -0.18
CA SER A 47 15.74 -22.47 0.78
C SER A 47 15.02 -23.80 1.09
N ARG A 48 13.70 -23.85 0.88
CA ARG A 48 12.87 -25.07 0.97
C ARG A 48 12.88 -25.91 -0.32
N GLY A 49 13.63 -25.51 -1.34
CA GLY A 49 13.66 -26.19 -2.64
C GLY A 49 12.41 -26.04 -3.49
N ILE A 50 11.60 -25.02 -3.23
CA ILE A 50 10.37 -24.75 -4.00
C ILE A 50 10.73 -24.17 -5.37
N ASN A 51 10.04 -24.67 -6.41
CA ASN A 51 10.27 -24.23 -7.78
C ASN A 51 10.05 -22.72 -7.96
N THR A 52 10.94 -22.07 -8.70
CA THR A 52 10.91 -20.63 -9.02
C THR A 52 9.57 -20.18 -9.63
N THR A 53 8.90 -21.04 -10.40
CA THR A 53 7.55 -20.74 -10.93
C THR A 53 6.51 -20.52 -9.82
N ILE A 54 6.57 -21.31 -8.76
CA ILE A 54 5.67 -21.17 -7.60
C ILE A 54 6.02 -19.91 -6.81
N ILE A 55 7.31 -19.62 -6.65
CA ILE A 55 7.80 -18.39 -5.99
C ILE A 55 7.30 -17.14 -6.76
N GLY A 56 7.45 -17.14 -8.08
CA GLY A 56 6.92 -16.08 -8.94
C GLY A 56 5.39 -15.95 -8.85
N GLY A 57 4.68 -17.08 -8.80
CA GLY A 57 3.23 -17.11 -8.56
C GLY A 57 2.84 -16.47 -7.24
N LEU A 58 3.57 -16.75 -6.14
CA LEU A 58 3.32 -16.12 -4.84
C LEU A 58 3.57 -14.61 -4.88
N ALA A 59 4.63 -14.17 -5.56
CA ALA A 59 4.95 -12.75 -5.71
C ALA A 59 3.85 -11.97 -6.45
N MET A 60 3.18 -12.60 -7.41
CA MET A 60 2.06 -11.99 -8.17
C MET A 60 0.78 -11.82 -7.34
N MET A 61 0.59 -12.55 -6.24
CA MET A 61 -0.66 -12.51 -5.46
C MET A 61 -0.93 -11.12 -4.87
N ALA A 62 0.09 -10.43 -4.35
CA ALA A 62 -0.11 -9.11 -3.79
C ALA A 62 -0.52 -8.05 -4.84
N PRO A 63 0.14 -7.91 -6.00
CA PRO A 63 -0.34 -7.03 -7.09
C PRO A 63 -1.77 -7.36 -7.57
N ILE A 64 -2.09 -8.65 -7.71
CA ILE A 64 -3.45 -9.09 -8.08
C ILE A 64 -4.45 -8.65 -7.00
N GLY A 65 -4.09 -8.83 -5.72
CA GLY A 65 -4.90 -8.38 -4.59
C GLY A 65 -5.12 -6.87 -4.60
N ILE A 66 -4.09 -6.07 -4.85
CA ILE A 66 -4.19 -4.60 -4.98
C ILE A 66 -5.14 -4.22 -6.12
N MET A 67 -5.03 -4.88 -7.25
CA MET A 67 -5.92 -4.65 -8.39
C MET A 67 -7.38 -4.93 -8.00
N ILE A 68 -7.68 -6.10 -7.42
CA ILE A 68 -9.03 -6.48 -7.00
C ILE A 68 -9.56 -5.52 -5.94
N GLY A 69 -8.76 -5.22 -4.91
CA GLY A 69 -9.15 -4.36 -3.81
C GLY A 69 -9.45 -2.93 -4.24
N SER A 70 -8.70 -2.40 -5.20
CA SER A 70 -8.88 -1.02 -5.68
C SER A 70 -10.27 -0.76 -6.28
N PHE A 71 -10.91 -1.76 -6.88
CA PHE A 71 -12.28 -1.63 -7.37
C PHE A 71 -13.33 -1.48 -6.26
N ALA A 72 -13.07 -2.01 -5.07
CA ALA A 72 -14.00 -1.92 -3.95
C ALA A 72 -13.93 -0.59 -3.20
N ILE A 73 -12.80 0.14 -3.28
CA ILE A 73 -12.54 1.33 -2.46
C ILE A 73 -13.56 2.46 -2.66
N PRO A 74 -14.01 2.81 -3.89
CA PRO A 74 -15.01 3.86 -4.07
C PRO A 74 -16.32 3.57 -3.31
N ASN A 75 -16.73 2.30 -3.28
CA ASN A 75 -17.94 1.87 -2.57
C ASN A 75 -17.72 1.84 -1.05
N LEU A 76 -16.55 1.40 -0.60
CA LEU A 76 -16.18 1.40 0.82
C LEU A 76 -16.14 2.82 1.40
N LEU A 77 -15.63 3.79 0.66
CA LEU A 77 -15.55 5.19 1.07
C LEU A 77 -16.92 5.88 1.15
N LYS A 78 -17.96 5.35 0.47
CA LYS A 78 -19.34 5.82 0.62
C LYS A 78 -19.96 5.40 1.96
N ILE A 79 -19.50 4.27 2.52
CA ILE A 79 -20.06 3.66 3.73
C ILE A 79 -19.21 3.99 4.96
N PHE A 80 -17.89 3.97 4.80
CA PHE A 80 -16.94 4.11 5.89
C PHE A 80 -16.08 5.38 5.74
N ASN A 81 -15.74 6.00 6.87
CA ASN A 81 -14.78 7.11 6.87
C ASN A 81 -13.37 6.61 6.52
N ALA A 82 -12.60 7.43 5.79
CA ALA A 82 -11.22 7.14 5.41
C ALA A 82 -10.35 6.68 6.58
N LYS A 83 -10.42 7.34 7.73
CA LYS A 83 -9.67 6.96 8.93
C LYS A 83 -10.00 5.55 9.41
N LYS A 84 -11.29 5.16 9.44
CA LYS A 84 -11.71 3.81 9.84
C LYS A 84 -11.18 2.75 8.88
N LEU A 85 -11.20 3.03 7.58
CA LEU A 85 -10.65 2.13 6.56
C LEU A 85 -9.14 1.95 6.72
N LEU A 86 -8.39 3.03 6.96
CA LEU A 86 -6.94 2.94 7.17
C LEU A 86 -6.59 2.16 8.44
N ILE A 87 -7.30 2.39 9.55
CA ILE A 87 -7.09 1.63 10.79
C ILE A 87 -7.43 0.14 10.56
N PHE A 88 -8.53 -0.15 9.86
CA PHE A 88 -8.88 -1.51 9.48
C PHE A 88 -7.76 -2.14 8.62
N GLY A 89 -7.22 -1.40 7.65
CA GLY A 89 -6.11 -1.85 6.81
C GLY A 89 -4.88 -2.21 7.63
N VAL A 90 -4.42 -1.30 8.50
CA VAL A 90 -3.26 -1.55 9.39
C VAL A 90 -3.49 -2.77 10.28
N THR A 91 -4.65 -2.87 10.92
CA THR A 91 -4.96 -3.99 11.82
C THR A 91 -5.01 -5.32 11.07
N SER A 92 -5.60 -5.32 9.88
CA SER A 92 -5.65 -6.52 9.03
C SER A 92 -4.27 -6.96 8.59
N GLU A 93 -3.38 -6.04 8.20
CA GLU A 93 -1.98 -6.36 7.83
C GLU A 93 -1.23 -7.01 9.01
N VAL A 94 -1.38 -6.51 10.23
CA VAL A 94 -0.78 -7.14 11.41
C VAL A 94 -1.24 -8.60 11.56
N ILE A 95 -2.54 -8.87 11.39
CA ILE A 95 -3.11 -10.22 11.47
C ILE A 95 -2.54 -11.11 10.34
N LEU A 96 -2.44 -10.57 9.13
CA LEU A 96 -1.92 -11.29 7.97
C LEU A 96 -0.44 -11.64 8.14
N ILE A 97 0.38 -10.72 8.65
CA ILE A 97 1.81 -10.99 8.95
C ILE A 97 1.93 -12.06 10.04
N PHE A 98 1.11 -11.98 11.09
CA PHE A 98 1.07 -13.00 12.13
C PHE A 98 0.67 -14.38 11.58
N SER A 99 -0.26 -14.42 10.62
CA SER A 99 -0.64 -15.66 9.94
C SER A 99 0.51 -16.24 9.11
N LEU A 100 1.30 -15.40 8.42
CA LEU A 100 2.52 -15.86 7.71
C LEU A 100 3.54 -16.45 8.67
N MET A 101 3.74 -15.81 9.82
CA MET A 101 4.67 -16.27 10.85
C MET A 101 4.24 -17.61 11.45
N SER A 102 2.93 -17.83 11.63
CA SER A 102 2.38 -19.00 12.34
C SER A 102 2.26 -20.26 11.50
N THR A 103 2.46 -20.20 10.17
CA THR A 103 2.26 -21.33 9.29
C THR A 103 3.36 -21.45 8.25
N GLN A 104 3.66 -22.69 7.87
CA GLN A 104 4.59 -23.00 6.79
C GLN A 104 3.86 -23.48 5.53
N SER A 105 2.52 -23.48 5.53
CA SER A 105 1.73 -23.94 4.39
C SER A 105 1.78 -22.92 3.25
N ILE A 106 2.24 -23.37 2.10
CA ILE A 106 2.38 -22.53 0.90
C ILE A 106 1.01 -22.02 0.42
N TYR A 107 -0.06 -22.82 0.54
CA TYR A 107 -1.41 -22.44 0.16
C TYR A 107 -1.93 -21.26 1.00
N ILE A 108 -1.64 -21.30 2.32
CA ILE A 108 -2.00 -20.20 3.22
C ILE A 108 -1.18 -18.96 2.85
N TRP A 109 0.09 -19.09 2.48
CA TRP A 109 0.91 -17.97 2.04
C TRP A 109 0.35 -17.30 0.79
N PHE A 110 -0.12 -18.08 -0.20
CA PHE A 110 -0.81 -17.55 -1.38
C PHE A 110 -2.05 -16.74 -1.00
N LEU A 111 -2.90 -17.29 -0.13
CA LEU A 111 -4.11 -16.61 0.33
C LEU A 111 -3.78 -15.33 1.10
N VAL A 112 -2.83 -15.39 2.03
CA VAL A 112 -2.42 -14.23 2.84
C VAL A 112 -1.82 -13.13 1.97
N ARG A 113 -0.99 -13.47 0.97
CA ARG A 113 -0.44 -12.49 0.03
C ARG A 113 -1.53 -11.83 -0.83
N LEU A 114 -2.53 -12.59 -1.27
CA LEU A 114 -3.68 -12.05 -2.00
C LEU A 114 -4.49 -11.11 -1.13
N LEU A 115 -4.84 -11.53 0.08
CA LEU A 115 -5.58 -10.71 1.04
C LEU A 115 -4.77 -9.47 1.47
N GLY A 116 -3.46 -9.61 1.69
CA GLY A 116 -2.56 -8.48 1.96
C GLY A 116 -2.55 -7.45 0.83
N GLY A 117 -2.58 -7.92 -0.43
CA GLY A 117 -2.76 -7.01 -1.57
C GLY A 117 -4.09 -6.26 -1.55
N ILE A 118 -5.21 -6.96 -1.27
CA ILE A 118 -6.53 -6.33 -1.15
C ILE A 118 -6.54 -5.29 -0.03
N VAL A 119 -6.02 -5.63 1.13
CA VAL A 119 -5.91 -4.71 2.28
C VAL A 119 -4.95 -3.56 1.98
N GLY A 120 -3.82 -3.85 1.35
CA GLY A 120 -2.83 -2.86 0.95
C GLY A 120 -3.37 -1.81 -0.02
N SER A 121 -4.32 -2.20 -0.90
CA SER A 121 -5.01 -1.24 -1.76
C SER A 121 -5.76 -0.18 -0.95
N ILE A 122 -6.32 -0.53 0.21
CA ILE A 122 -6.96 0.43 1.12
C ILE A 122 -5.92 1.44 1.62
N LEU A 123 -4.75 0.96 2.08
CA LEU A 123 -3.70 1.82 2.60
C LEU A 123 -3.18 2.79 1.54
N PHE A 124 -2.93 2.33 0.30
CA PHE A 124 -2.46 3.19 -0.79
C PHE A 124 -3.55 4.14 -1.28
N VAL A 125 -4.66 3.61 -1.80
CA VAL A 125 -5.65 4.42 -2.53
C VAL A 125 -6.38 5.39 -1.60
N VAL A 126 -6.75 4.96 -0.38
CA VAL A 126 -7.43 5.85 0.57
C VAL A 126 -6.51 6.97 1.04
N SER A 127 -5.21 6.66 1.30
CA SER A 127 -4.25 7.70 1.71
C SER A 127 -4.01 8.71 0.59
N GLU A 128 -3.78 8.26 -0.64
CA GLU A 128 -3.59 9.15 -1.80
C GLU A 128 -4.82 10.02 -2.04
N THR A 129 -6.00 9.42 -2.05
CA THR A 129 -7.26 10.15 -2.22
C THR A 129 -7.44 11.21 -1.13
N TRP A 130 -7.15 10.85 0.13
CA TRP A 130 -7.26 11.79 1.25
C TRP A 130 -6.23 12.92 1.16
N ILE A 131 -4.98 12.64 0.80
CA ILE A 131 -3.94 13.65 0.60
C ILE A 131 -4.37 14.64 -0.50
N ILE A 132 -4.87 14.14 -1.63
CA ILE A 132 -5.32 14.98 -2.74
C ILE A 132 -6.51 15.85 -2.33
N ASP A 133 -7.50 15.28 -1.62
CA ASP A 133 -8.73 15.98 -1.24
C ASP A 133 -8.48 17.15 -0.27
N ILE A 134 -7.52 16.99 0.67
CA ILE A 134 -7.15 18.06 1.62
C ILE A 134 -6.13 19.07 1.08
N THR A 135 -5.50 18.78 -0.06
CA THR A 135 -4.47 19.63 -0.65
C THR A 135 -5.10 20.61 -1.65
N PRO A 136 -4.78 21.91 -1.62
CA PRO A 136 -5.21 22.85 -2.65
C PRO A 136 -4.69 22.45 -4.05
N ARG A 137 -5.50 22.60 -5.09
CA ARG A 137 -5.18 22.16 -6.47
C ARG A 137 -3.82 22.66 -6.97
N LEU A 138 -3.45 23.89 -6.62
CA LEU A 138 -2.16 24.50 -7.00
C LEU A 138 -0.95 23.73 -6.45
N HIS A 139 -1.11 22.97 -5.36
CA HIS A 139 -0.04 22.25 -4.68
C HIS A 139 -0.09 20.73 -4.87
N HIS A 140 -1.08 20.18 -5.61
CA HIS A 140 -1.23 18.74 -5.83
C HIS A 140 0.06 18.10 -6.34
N GLY A 141 0.66 18.65 -7.41
CA GLY A 141 1.89 18.11 -8.00
C GLY A 141 3.06 18.06 -7.02
N LYS A 142 3.24 19.14 -6.23
CA LYS A 142 4.32 19.22 -5.23
C LYS A 142 4.13 18.20 -4.09
N VAL A 143 2.92 18.10 -3.56
CA VAL A 143 2.63 17.19 -2.43
C VAL A 143 2.70 15.74 -2.89
N MET A 144 2.15 15.41 -4.06
CA MET A 144 2.21 14.05 -4.61
C MET A 144 3.64 13.67 -5.04
N GLY A 145 4.42 14.61 -5.55
CA GLY A 145 5.85 14.40 -5.83
C GLY A 145 6.62 14.05 -4.57
N PHE A 146 6.39 14.79 -3.47
CA PHE A 146 7.00 14.50 -2.17
C PHE A 146 6.55 13.13 -1.62
N TYR A 147 5.25 12.83 -1.67
CA TYR A 147 4.68 11.53 -1.28
C TYR A 147 5.35 10.37 -2.03
N ASN A 148 5.39 10.46 -3.37
CA ASN A 148 5.98 9.41 -4.20
C ASN A 148 7.50 9.24 -3.96
N THR A 149 8.21 10.33 -3.71
CA THR A 149 9.64 10.26 -3.36
C THR A 149 9.87 9.51 -2.05
N ILE A 150 9.10 9.83 -1.01
CA ILE A 150 9.21 9.14 0.28
C ILE A 150 8.79 7.67 0.15
N LEU A 151 7.73 7.38 -0.61
CA LEU A 151 7.30 6.01 -0.86
C LEU A 151 8.38 5.20 -1.59
N ALA A 152 9.02 5.75 -2.62
CA ALA A 152 10.10 5.09 -3.34
C ALA A 152 11.31 4.81 -2.44
N LEU A 153 11.69 5.78 -1.59
CA LEU A 153 12.73 5.57 -0.57
C LEU A 153 12.34 4.46 0.41
N SER A 154 11.09 4.44 0.86
CA SER A 154 10.57 3.42 1.77
C SER A 154 10.62 2.02 1.17
N LEU A 155 10.25 1.88 -0.10
CA LEU A 155 10.34 0.61 -0.84
C LEU A 155 11.79 0.12 -0.99
N SER A 156 12.76 1.03 -1.06
CA SER A 156 14.18 0.66 -1.12
C SER A 156 14.74 0.18 0.22
N LEU A 157 14.15 0.59 1.35
CA LEU A 157 14.62 0.23 2.68
C LEU A 157 14.32 -1.22 3.07
N GLY A 158 13.25 -1.84 2.55
CA GLY A 158 12.87 -3.21 2.90
C GLY A 158 13.97 -4.24 2.62
N PRO A 159 14.51 -4.35 1.40
CA PRO A 159 15.62 -5.25 1.10
C PRO A 159 16.89 -4.93 1.90
N LEU A 160 17.17 -3.64 2.16
CA LEU A 160 18.30 -3.23 2.99
C LEU A 160 18.15 -3.70 4.43
N ILE A 161 16.97 -3.58 5.01
CA ILE A 161 16.68 -4.10 6.34
C ILE A 161 16.87 -5.63 6.35
N LEU A 162 16.34 -6.30 5.34
CA LEU A 162 16.45 -7.75 5.23
C LEU A 162 17.91 -8.24 5.14
N SER A 163 18.78 -7.51 4.44
CA SER A 163 20.21 -7.83 4.36
C SER A 163 20.93 -7.74 5.71
N ILE A 164 20.40 -6.94 6.64
CA ILE A 164 20.96 -6.77 8.00
C ILE A 164 20.35 -7.78 8.98
N THR A 165 19.03 -8.02 8.87
CA THR A 165 18.29 -8.88 9.81
C THR A 165 18.40 -10.36 9.51
N GLY A 166 18.78 -10.74 8.28
CA GLY A 166 18.77 -12.11 7.82
C GLY A 166 17.36 -12.64 7.54
N THR A 167 17.28 -13.90 7.16
CA THR A 167 16.03 -14.57 6.72
C THR A 167 15.66 -15.81 7.53
N GLU A 168 16.55 -16.25 8.45
CA GLU A 168 16.44 -17.56 9.10
C GLU A 168 15.54 -17.54 10.35
N ASP A 169 15.34 -16.35 10.96
CA ASP A 169 14.64 -16.21 12.23
C ASP A 169 13.23 -15.62 12.08
N LEU A 170 12.47 -15.64 13.18
CA LEU A 170 11.18 -14.95 13.30
C LEU A 170 11.31 -13.42 13.34
N PHE A 171 12.53 -12.90 13.45
CA PHE A 171 12.80 -11.48 13.64
C PHE A 171 12.23 -10.59 12.52
N PRO A 172 12.36 -10.90 11.21
CA PRO A 172 11.77 -10.08 10.15
C PRO A 172 10.24 -9.98 10.25
N PHE A 173 9.56 -11.06 10.69
CA PHE A 173 8.11 -11.05 10.88
C PHE A 173 7.70 -10.18 12.06
N LEU A 174 8.39 -10.30 13.19
CA LEU A 174 8.16 -9.45 14.36
C LEU A 174 8.42 -7.99 14.04
N LEU A 175 9.50 -7.68 13.30
CA LEU A 175 9.80 -6.34 12.84
C LEU A 175 8.68 -5.79 11.98
N GLY A 176 8.14 -6.56 11.03
CA GLY A 176 7.01 -6.18 10.20
C GLY A 176 5.76 -5.86 11.03
N ILE A 177 5.45 -6.67 12.04
CA ILE A 177 4.33 -6.42 12.97
C ILE A 177 4.54 -5.09 13.71
N VAL A 178 5.73 -4.87 14.27
CA VAL A 178 6.06 -3.62 14.99
C VAL A 178 5.95 -2.42 14.07
N LEU A 179 6.50 -2.51 12.86
CA LEU A 179 6.39 -1.45 11.85
C LEU A 179 4.93 -1.13 11.54
N MET A 180 4.07 -2.13 11.33
CA MET A 180 2.65 -1.91 11.06
C MET A 180 1.91 -1.28 12.24
N ILE A 181 2.22 -1.66 13.47
CA ILE A 181 1.67 -1.02 14.66
C ILE A 181 2.10 0.46 14.70
N LEU A 182 3.39 0.75 14.45
CA LEU A 182 3.91 2.11 14.38
C LEU A 182 3.25 2.94 13.24
N ALA A 183 2.93 2.30 12.11
CA ALA A 183 2.21 2.95 11.02
C ALA A 183 0.80 3.42 11.43
N GLY A 184 0.15 2.68 12.31
CA GLY A 184 -1.17 3.02 12.83
C GLY A 184 -1.20 4.18 13.82
N LEU A 185 -0.12 4.40 14.59
CA LEU A 185 -0.09 5.42 15.65
C LEU A 185 -0.40 6.85 15.15
N PRO A 186 0.22 7.36 14.06
CA PRO A 186 -0.09 8.69 13.56
C PRO A 186 -1.54 8.84 13.12
N LEU A 187 -2.17 7.75 12.62
CA LEU A 187 -3.56 7.78 12.17
C LEU A 187 -4.54 8.01 13.33
N ILE A 188 -4.23 7.52 14.52
CA ILE A 188 -5.07 7.72 15.70
C ILE A 188 -5.22 9.22 16.01
N LEU A 189 -4.14 9.98 15.81
CA LEU A 189 -4.08 11.42 16.07
C LEU A 189 -4.78 12.27 15.00
N THR A 190 -5.11 11.70 13.82
CA THR A 190 -5.85 12.41 12.79
C THR A 190 -7.32 12.57 13.17
N LYS A 191 -7.94 13.67 12.74
CA LYS A 191 -9.40 13.86 12.88
C LYS A 191 -10.14 12.97 11.89
N ASN A 192 -11.38 12.60 12.26
CA ASN A 192 -12.26 11.93 11.30
C ASN A 192 -12.53 12.86 10.11
N TYR A 193 -12.31 12.34 8.91
CA TYR A 193 -12.52 13.07 7.68
C TYR A 193 -13.44 12.26 6.76
N VAL A 194 -14.45 12.90 6.24
CA VAL A 194 -15.34 12.32 5.23
C VAL A 194 -14.83 12.80 3.88
N LEU A 195 -14.31 11.89 3.09
CA LEU A 195 -13.85 12.19 1.73
C LEU A 195 -15.04 12.64 0.89
N THR A 196 -14.88 13.77 0.20
CA THR A 196 -15.87 14.24 -0.76
C THR A 196 -15.66 13.51 -2.09
N TYR A 197 -16.25 12.34 -2.21
CA TYR A 197 -16.26 11.64 -3.50
C TYR A 197 -17.21 12.34 -4.45
N GLY A 198 -16.67 12.94 -5.51
CA GLY A 198 -17.50 13.52 -6.57
C GLY A 198 -18.27 12.42 -7.29
N ASP A 199 -19.59 12.57 -7.38
CA ASP A 199 -20.51 11.62 -8.05
C ASP A 199 -20.22 11.40 -9.56
N ASN A 200 -19.27 12.14 -10.14
CA ASN A 200 -19.04 12.21 -11.58
C ASN A 200 -17.88 11.38 -12.11
N SER A 201 -17.26 10.51 -11.32
CA SER A 201 -16.17 9.65 -11.81
C SER A 201 -16.68 8.28 -12.30
N SER A 202 -17.53 8.28 -13.33
CA SER A 202 -17.84 7.05 -14.09
C SER A 202 -16.75 6.67 -15.13
N PHE A 203 -15.55 7.21 -14.99
CA PHE A 203 -14.41 6.74 -15.78
C PHE A 203 -13.91 5.41 -15.21
N GLY A 204 -14.42 4.32 -15.76
CA GLY A 204 -13.93 2.98 -15.46
C GLY A 204 -12.48 2.80 -15.96
N VAL A 205 -11.73 1.89 -15.33
CA VAL A 205 -10.36 1.50 -15.74
C VAL A 205 -10.30 1.17 -17.25
N ILE A 206 -11.35 0.53 -17.78
CA ILE A 206 -11.46 0.19 -19.20
C ILE A 206 -11.49 1.46 -20.06
N SER A 207 -12.28 2.47 -19.68
CA SER A 207 -12.33 3.74 -20.39
C SER A 207 -10.99 4.47 -20.38
N PHE A 208 -10.25 4.41 -19.26
CA PHE A 208 -8.91 4.99 -19.16
C PHE A 208 -7.92 4.34 -20.14
N VAL A 209 -7.91 3.01 -20.26
CA VAL A 209 -7.04 2.26 -21.19
C VAL A 209 -7.29 2.69 -22.64
N PHE A 210 -8.55 2.92 -23.01
CA PHE A 210 -8.89 3.38 -24.36
C PHE A 210 -8.61 4.86 -24.61
N ILE A 211 -8.72 5.71 -23.60
CA ILE A 211 -8.46 7.16 -23.73
C ILE A 211 -6.95 7.47 -23.72
N ALA A 212 -6.17 6.74 -22.92
CA ALA A 212 -4.74 6.96 -22.78
C ALA A 212 -3.93 5.64 -22.90
N PRO A 213 -3.96 4.96 -24.05
CA PRO A 213 -3.35 3.65 -24.22
C PRO A 213 -1.84 3.68 -24.01
N LEU A 214 -1.16 4.75 -24.44
CA LEU A 214 0.29 4.89 -24.28
C LEU A 214 0.69 4.97 -22.80
N LEU A 215 -0.11 5.67 -22.00
CA LEU A 215 0.11 5.78 -20.56
C LEU A 215 -0.16 4.44 -19.86
N ALA A 216 -1.20 3.73 -20.26
CA ALA A 216 -1.51 2.39 -19.74
C ALA A 216 -0.38 1.39 -20.02
N ILE A 217 0.17 1.39 -21.25
CA ILE A 217 1.32 0.55 -21.62
C ILE A 217 2.56 0.94 -20.80
N ALA A 218 2.85 2.22 -20.66
CA ALA A 218 3.99 2.70 -19.88
C ALA A 218 3.88 2.25 -18.40
N CYS A 219 2.71 2.40 -17.79
CA CYS A 219 2.46 1.93 -16.42
C CYS A 219 2.64 0.40 -16.31
N PHE A 220 2.13 -0.35 -17.28
CA PHE A 220 2.28 -1.80 -17.29
C PHE A 220 3.74 -2.25 -17.38
N VAL A 221 4.53 -1.65 -18.27
CA VAL A 221 5.96 -1.97 -18.45
C VAL A 221 6.75 -1.65 -17.18
N VAL A 222 6.50 -0.49 -16.55
CA VAL A 222 7.16 -0.10 -15.30
C VAL A 222 6.80 -1.05 -14.17
N ALA A 223 5.51 -1.38 -14.00
CA ALA A 223 5.05 -2.30 -12.97
C ALA A 223 5.62 -3.72 -13.17
N PHE A 224 5.66 -4.20 -14.41
CA PHE A 224 6.23 -5.51 -14.74
C PHE A 224 7.73 -5.58 -14.43
N LYS A 225 8.50 -4.56 -14.84
CA LYS A 225 9.93 -4.44 -14.52
C LYS A 225 10.15 -4.45 -13.02
N GLU A 226 9.39 -3.64 -12.27
CA GLU A 226 9.53 -3.52 -10.83
C GLU A 226 9.26 -4.86 -10.13
N LEU A 227 8.18 -5.53 -10.51
CA LEU A 227 7.82 -6.84 -9.94
C LEU A 227 8.89 -7.90 -10.24
N ALA A 228 9.39 -7.97 -11.48
CA ALA A 228 10.43 -8.91 -11.86
C ALA A 228 11.74 -8.66 -11.08
N SER A 229 12.15 -7.40 -10.95
CA SER A 229 13.37 -7.03 -10.22
C SER A 229 13.27 -7.37 -8.73
N THR A 230 12.18 -7.02 -8.07
CA THR A 230 12.03 -7.22 -6.61
C THR A 230 11.84 -8.68 -6.23
N SER A 231 11.25 -9.50 -7.10
CA SER A 231 10.92 -10.89 -6.79
C SER A 231 12.01 -11.89 -7.21
N LEU A 232 12.70 -11.63 -8.31
CA LEU A 232 13.65 -12.59 -8.90
C LEU A 232 15.12 -12.23 -8.64
N LEU A 233 15.45 -10.93 -8.58
CA LEU A 233 16.84 -10.53 -8.36
C LEU A 233 17.46 -11.12 -7.08
N PRO A 234 16.75 -11.20 -5.94
CA PRO A 234 17.31 -11.81 -4.72
C PRO A 234 17.65 -13.31 -4.86
N ILE A 235 17.08 -13.98 -5.86
CA ILE A 235 17.30 -15.41 -6.11
C ILE A 235 18.55 -15.64 -6.97
N TYR A 236 18.87 -14.70 -7.87
CA TYR A 236 19.96 -14.85 -8.85
C TYR A 236 21.18 -13.95 -8.58
N GLY A 237 21.13 -13.09 -7.58
CA GLY A 237 22.20 -12.19 -7.15
C GLY A 237 22.86 -12.67 -5.88
#